data_46f9af168c73ac340a7a5bec35f55e68
#
_entry.id   46f9af168c73ac340a7a5bec35f55e68
#
_cell.length_a   1.000
_cell.length_b   1.000
_cell.length_c   1.000
_cell.angle_alpha   90.00
_cell.angle_beta   90.00
_cell.angle_gamma   90.00
#
_symmetry.space_group_name_H-M   'P 1'
#
loop_
_entity.id
_entity.type
_entity.pdbx_description
1 polymer ?
#
loop_
_entity_poly.entity_id
_entity_poly.type
_entity_poly.pdbx_seq_one_letter_code
_entity_poly.pdbx_strand_id
1 'polypeptide(L)'
;MDSIIIDKIRGALFGQAIGDALGFGTEFVSKKDISFIYPEGLTDYSQIRFFSRIKNRFEQIEDRRWQAGDWTDDTDLMLCIFDSLLTHQQLDLIDISTRFYDWSKIDGFGIGGTMYRVLNDPDFLKNRHWSSKT
;
A
#
# COMPACT_ATOMS: atom_id res chain seq x y z
N MET A 1 -24.83 13.84 5.10
CA MET A 1 -23.56 13.54 5.83
C MET A 1 -22.91 14.87 6.15
N ASP A 2 -22.40 15.05 7.37
CA ASP A 2 -21.74 16.28 7.79
C ASP A 2 -20.50 16.54 6.92
N SER A 3 -20.34 17.78 6.44
CA SER A 3 -19.20 18.19 5.59
C SER A 3 -17.86 17.92 6.28
N ILE A 4 -17.79 18.10 7.59
CA ILE A 4 -16.60 17.82 8.40
C ILE A 4 -16.21 16.33 8.35
N ILE A 5 -17.19 15.44 8.36
CA ILE A 5 -16.94 13.98 8.26
C ILE A 5 -16.41 13.64 6.87
N ILE A 6 -17.02 14.20 5.83
CA ILE A 6 -16.56 13.99 4.45
C ILE A 6 -15.10 14.44 4.29
N ASP A 7 -14.75 15.62 4.82
CA ASP A 7 -13.38 16.15 4.71
C ASP A 7 -12.38 15.30 5.50
N LYS A 8 -12.77 14.76 6.65
CA LYS A 8 -11.93 13.81 7.40
C LYS A 8 -11.70 12.50 6.64
N ILE A 9 -12.75 11.96 6.01
CA ILE A 9 -12.63 10.75 5.17
C ILE A 9 -11.70 11.00 3.99
N ARG A 10 -11.89 12.10 3.27
CA ARG A 10 -11.00 12.50 2.18
C ARG A 10 -9.55 12.66 2.66
N GLY A 11 -9.37 13.37 3.77
CA GLY A 11 -8.04 13.56 4.37
C GLY A 11 -7.36 12.24 4.73
N ALA A 12 -8.10 11.26 5.24
CA ALA A 12 -7.57 9.94 5.56
C ALA A 12 -7.14 9.18 4.29
N LEU A 13 -8.00 9.13 3.27
CA LEU A 13 -7.72 8.40 2.02
C LEU A 13 -6.55 9.02 1.26
N PHE A 14 -6.56 10.34 1.06
CA PHE A 14 -5.46 11.03 0.38
C PHE A 14 -4.19 11.02 1.21
N GLY A 15 -4.30 11.16 2.53
CA GLY A 15 -3.14 11.10 3.44
C GLY A 15 -2.43 9.76 3.40
N GLN A 16 -3.17 8.66 3.32
CA GLN A 16 -2.60 7.32 3.15
C GLN A 16 -1.90 7.19 1.81
N ALA A 17 -2.57 7.52 0.70
CA ALA A 17 -1.99 7.38 -0.63
C ALA A 17 -0.73 8.26 -0.83
N ILE A 18 -0.76 9.50 -0.33
CA ILE A 18 0.41 10.41 -0.37
C ILE A 18 1.53 9.86 0.52
N GLY A 19 1.19 9.37 1.71
CA GLY A 19 2.16 8.82 2.67
C GLY A 19 2.84 7.57 2.13
N ASP A 20 2.08 6.66 1.52
CA ASP A 20 2.57 5.46 0.85
C ASP A 20 3.50 5.83 -0.31
N ALA A 21 3.05 6.67 -1.24
CA ALA A 21 3.84 7.08 -2.40
C ALA A 21 5.12 7.84 -2.03
N LEU A 22 5.12 8.66 -0.98
CA LEU A 22 6.33 9.33 -0.47
C LEU A 22 7.22 8.35 0.29
N GLY A 23 6.63 7.45 1.08
CA GLY A 23 7.34 6.53 1.96
C GLY A 23 8.05 5.40 1.23
N PHE A 24 7.55 5.00 0.07
CA PHE A 24 8.03 3.84 -0.67
C PHE A 24 9.56 3.84 -0.90
N GLY A 25 10.15 4.97 -1.26
CA GLY A 25 11.59 5.09 -1.50
C GLY A 25 12.45 4.94 -0.23
N THR A 26 11.85 5.01 0.95
CA THR A 26 12.53 4.94 2.25
C THR A 26 12.29 3.63 2.99
N GLU A 27 11.52 2.71 2.41
CA GLU A 27 11.28 1.39 2.99
C GLU A 27 12.59 0.64 3.26
N PHE A 28 12.65 0.01 4.44
CA PHE A 28 13.82 -0.75 4.91
C PHE A 28 15.10 0.07 5.08
N VAL A 29 15.03 1.39 5.01
CA VAL A 29 16.16 2.30 5.27
C VAL A 29 16.15 2.70 6.75
N SER A 30 17.35 2.78 7.36
CA SER A 30 17.45 3.19 8.77
C SER A 30 17.05 4.65 8.96
N LYS A 31 16.50 4.99 10.14
CA LYS A 31 16.17 6.38 10.49
C LYS A 31 17.38 7.33 10.34
N LYS A 32 18.59 6.83 10.67
CA LYS A 32 19.84 7.60 10.56
C LYS A 32 20.12 7.94 9.09
N ASP A 33 19.98 6.96 8.20
CA ASP A 33 20.23 7.18 6.77
C ASP A 33 19.15 8.06 6.13
N ILE A 34 17.88 7.90 6.53
CA ILE A 34 16.79 8.76 6.11
C ILE A 34 17.06 10.22 6.53
N SER A 35 17.42 10.47 7.79
CA SER A 35 17.74 11.82 8.27
C SER A 35 18.96 12.42 7.59
N PHE A 36 19.90 11.60 7.13
CA PHE A 36 21.07 12.06 6.39
C PHE A 36 20.72 12.44 4.94
N ILE A 37 19.85 11.67 4.29
CA ILE A 37 19.47 11.88 2.89
C ILE A 37 18.42 13.00 2.77
N TYR A 38 17.49 13.06 3.70
CA TYR A 38 16.37 14.00 3.74
C TYR A 38 16.38 14.79 5.06
N PRO A 39 17.38 15.66 5.30
CA PRO A 39 17.49 16.38 6.58
C PRO A 39 16.30 17.31 6.84
N GLU A 40 15.67 17.84 5.77
CA GLU A 40 14.47 18.69 5.86
C GLU A 40 13.16 17.89 5.68
N GLY A 41 13.26 16.57 5.63
CA GLY A 41 12.14 15.68 5.32
C GLY A 41 11.90 15.49 3.82
N LEU A 42 11.05 14.53 3.49
CA LEU A 42 10.64 14.21 2.13
C LEU A 42 9.29 14.89 1.86
N THR A 43 9.26 15.86 0.96
CA THR A 43 8.09 16.71 0.70
C THR A 43 7.63 16.69 -0.75
N ASP A 44 8.42 16.09 -1.65
CA ASP A 44 8.13 16.04 -3.08
C ASP A 44 8.54 14.69 -3.67
N TYR A 45 7.70 14.14 -4.53
CA TYR A 45 7.94 12.84 -5.18
C TYR A 45 9.22 12.81 -6.01
N SER A 46 9.64 13.91 -6.60
CA SER A 46 10.89 14.01 -7.37
C SER A 46 12.15 13.83 -6.53
N GLN A 47 12.04 13.96 -5.21
CA GLN A 47 13.13 13.75 -4.26
C GLN A 47 13.35 12.27 -3.94
N ILE A 48 12.39 11.38 -4.28
CA ILE A 48 12.43 9.97 -3.90
C ILE A 48 13.63 9.29 -4.55
N ARG A 49 14.38 8.56 -3.74
CA ARG A 49 15.53 7.76 -4.14
C ARG A 49 15.40 6.37 -3.56
N PHE A 50 15.82 5.37 -4.32
CA PHE A 50 15.81 3.99 -3.87
C PHE A 50 17.17 3.53 -3.43
N PHE A 51 17.22 2.79 -2.35
CA PHE A 51 18.44 2.13 -1.92
C PHE A 51 18.65 0.84 -2.71
N SER A 52 19.63 0.84 -3.57
CA SER A 52 20.08 -0.37 -4.27
C SER A 52 20.97 -1.21 -3.34
N ARG A 53 20.44 -2.34 -2.84
CA ARG A 53 21.23 -3.29 -2.05
C ARG A 53 22.40 -3.88 -2.83
N ILE A 54 22.25 -4.04 -4.15
CA ILE A 54 23.30 -4.60 -5.03
C ILE A 54 24.46 -3.62 -5.16
N LYS A 55 24.16 -2.33 -5.32
CA LYS A 55 25.18 -1.29 -5.49
C LYS A 55 25.54 -0.59 -4.18
N ASN A 56 24.86 -0.93 -3.09
CA ASN A 56 25.02 -0.33 -1.77
C ASN A 56 24.99 1.22 -1.80
N ARG A 57 24.08 1.78 -2.60
CA ARG A 57 23.92 3.23 -2.76
C ARG A 57 22.49 3.59 -3.12
N PHE A 58 22.13 4.86 -2.90
CA PHE A 58 20.88 5.43 -3.39
C PHE A 58 20.99 5.76 -4.88
N GLU A 59 19.93 5.41 -5.62
CA GLU A 59 19.83 5.65 -7.06
C GLU A 59 18.49 6.32 -7.38
N GLN A 60 18.46 7.16 -8.41
CA GLN A 60 17.22 7.56 -9.05
C GLN A 60 16.63 6.36 -9.81
N ILE A 61 15.30 6.29 -9.86
CA ILE A 61 14.64 5.22 -10.58
C ILE A 61 14.59 5.62 -12.05
N GLU A 62 15.42 5.02 -12.84
CA GLU A 62 15.41 5.25 -14.28
C GLU A 62 14.79 4.10 -15.09
N ASP A 63 14.51 2.96 -14.46
CA ASP A 63 14.14 1.75 -15.23
C ASP A 63 13.32 0.75 -14.41
N ARG A 64 12.17 1.20 -13.84
CA ARG A 64 11.27 0.30 -13.11
C ARG A 64 9.83 0.53 -13.52
N ARG A 65 8.96 -0.46 -13.24
CA ARG A 65 7.50 -0.35 -13.38
C ARG A 65 6.89 0.76 -12.53
N TRP A 66 7.61 1.28 -11.53
CA TRP A 66 7.18 2.31 -10.61
C TRP A 66 7.75 3.67 -11.02
N GLN A 67 6.92 4.70 -11.00
CA GLN A 67 7.27 6.09 -11.23
C GLN A 67 7.10 6.91 -9.95
N ALA A 68 7.79 8.06 -9.88
CA ALA A 68 7.65 8.95 -8.73
C ALA A 68 6.20 9.43 -8.59
N GLY A 69 5.59 9.14 -7.45
CA GLY A 69 4.18 9.41 -7.17
C GLY A 69 3.27 8.20 -7.29
N ASP A 70 3.75 7.08 -7.81
CA ASP A 70 3.02 5.82 -7.70
C ASP A 70 3.03 5.35 -6.23
N TRP A 71 1.97 4.68 -5.84
CA TRP A 71 1.79 4.06 -4.53
C TRP A 71 2.04 2.54 -4.60
N THR A 72 1.90 1.85 -3.48
CA THR A 72 2.16 0.42 -3.35
C THR A 72 0.91 -0.36 -2.91
N ASP A 73 1.11 -1.59 -2.41
CA ASP A 73 0.07 -2.46 -1.89
C ASP A 73 -0.73 -1.83 -0.74
N ASP A 74 -0.15 -0.96 0.06
CA ASP A 74 -0.85 -0.30 1.17
C ASP A 74 -2.05 0.53 0.67
N THR A 75 -1.89 1.28 -0.40
CA THR A 75 -2.99 2.07 -1.00
C THR A 75 -3.94 1.19 -1.80
N ASP A 76 -3.45 0.24 -2.58
CA ASP A 76 -4.29 -0.66 -3.36
C ASP A 76 -5.20 -1.51 -2.48
N LEU A 77 -4.68 -2.04 -1.37
CA LEU A 77 -5.48 -2.80 -0.41
C LEU A 77 -6.50 -1.92 0.31
N MET A 78 -6.15 -0.66 0.64
CA MET A 78 -7.12 0.31 1.12
C MET A 78 -8.25 0.54 0.11
N LEU A 79 -7.94 0.70 -1.17
CA LEU A 79 -8.94 0.87 -2.22
C LEU A 79 -9.83 -0.36 -2.38
N CYS A 80 -9.29 -1.57 -2.27
CA CYS A 80 -10.08 -2.80 -2.24
C CYS A 80 -11.11 -2.82 -1.10
N ILE A 81 -10.70 -2.40 0.11
CA ILE A 81 -11.62 -2.27 1.26
C ILE A 81 -12.69 -1.23 0.97
N PHE A 82 -12.28 -0.07 0.46
CA PHE A 82 -13.19 1.04 0.20
C PHE A 82 -14.24 0.68 -0.86
N ASP A 83 -13.83 0.03 -1.93
CA ASP A 83 -14.72 -0.48 -2.98
C ASP A 83 -15.73 -1.51 -2.45
N SER A 84 -15.28 -2.40 -1.56
CA SER A 84 -16.18 -3.34 -0.88
C SER A 84 -17.24 -2.63 -0.05
N LEU A 85 -16.82 -1.65 0.77
CA LEU A 85 -17.72 -0.84 1.58
C LEU A 85 -18.72 -0.05 0.74
N LEU A 86 -18.31 0.52 -0.38
CA LEU A 86 -19.21 1.22 -1.31
C LEU A 86 -20.22 0.27 -1.96
N THR A 87 -19.78 -0.92 -2.31
CA THR A 87 -20.61 -1.92 -2.98
C THR A 87 -21.68 -2.49 -2.04
N HIS A 88 -21.27 -2.88 -0.85
CA HIS A 88 -22.11 -3.62 0.09
C HIS A 88 -22.75 -2.76 1.17
N GLN A 89 -22.31 -1.50 1.33
CA GLN A 89 -22.75 -0.57 2.38
C GLN A 89 -22.59 -1.12 3.81
N GLN A 90 -21.76 -2.13 3.96
CA GLN A 90 -21.40 -2.81 5.20
C GLN A 90 -20.03 -3.50 5.07
N LEU A 91 -19.46 -3.92 6.20
CA LEU A 91 -18.21 -4.68 6.19
C LEU A 91 -18.49 -6.12 5.69
N ASP A 92 -17.95 -6.45 4.53
CA ASP A 92 -17.99 -7.81 3.96
C ASP A 92 -16.55 -8.36 3.82
N LEU A 93 -16.15 -9.16 4.79
CA LEU A 93 -14.80 -9.73 4.82
C LEU A 93 -14.55 -10.75 3.70
N ILE A 94 -15.62 -11.37 3.18
CA ILE A 94 -15.52 -12.33 2.07
C ILE A 94 -15.23 -11.56 0.78
N ASP A 95 -15.95 -10.47 0.52
CA ASP A 95 -15.73 -9.62 -0.64
C ASP A 95 -14.34 -8.96 -0.58
N ILE A 96 -13.96 -8.39 0.56
CA ILE A 96 -12.64 -7.79 0.76
C ILE A 96 -11.53 -8.81 0.47
N SER A 97 -11.60 -10.01 1.03
CA SER A 97 -10.59 -11.04 0.82
C SER A 97 -10.53 -11.52 -0.64
N THR A 98 -11.66 -11.53 -1.33
CA THR A 98 -11.73 -11.83 -2.77
C THR A 98 -11.04 -10.75 -3.58
N ARG A 99 -11.31 -9.47 -3.30
CA ARG A 99 -10.65 -8.33 -3.97
C ARG A 99 -9.15 -8.33 -3.76
N PHE A 100 -8.67 -8.62 -2.56
CA PHE A 100 -7.24 -8.76 -2.27
C PHE A 100 -6.60 -9.88 -3.09
N TYR A 101 -7.29 -11.03 -3.17
CA TYR A 101 -6.81 -12.15 -3.98
C TYR A 101 -6.73 -11.77 -5.45
N ASP A 102 -7.79 -11.19 -6.01
CA ASP A 102 -7.86 -10.80 -7.43
C ASP A 102 -6.81 -9.74 -7.76
N TRP A 103 -6.67 -8.72 -6.90
CA TRP A 103 -5.61 -7.72 -7.03
C TRP A 103 -4.22 -8.38 -7.08
N SER A 104 -3.94 -9.34 -6.20
CA SER A 104 -2.64 -10.02 -6.15
C SER A 104 -2.30 -10.81 -7.43
N LYS A 105 -3.30 -11.17 -8.25
CA LYS A 105 -3.13 -11.89 -9.52
C LYS A 105 -2.99 -10.97 -10.72
N ILE A 106 -3.56 -9.76 -10.64
CA ILE A 106 -3.56 -8.80 -11.74
C ILE A 106 -2.34 -7.89 -11.66
N ASP A 107 -2.09 -7.31 -10.49
CA ASP A 107 -1.03 -6.34 -10.24
C ASP A 107 -0.08 -6.82 -9.13
N GLY A 108 -0.52 -6.86 -7.89
CA GLY A 108 0.26 -7.32 -6.74
C GLY A 108 1.55 -6.52 -6.52
N PHE A 109 1.63 -5.28 -7.02
CA PHE A 109 2.82 -4.46 -6.91
C PHE A 109 3.08 -4.05 -5.45
N GLY A 110 4.33 -4.19 -5.02
CA GLY A 110 4.73 -3.88 -3.64
C GLY A 110 4.36 -4.95 -2.60
N ILE A 111 3.61 -6.00 -2.98
CA ILE A 111 3.08 -6.98 -2.03
C ILE A 111 4.13 -7.48 -1.04
N GLY A 112 3.88 -7.26 0.24
CA GLY A 112 4.74 -7.73 1.32
C GLY A 112 4.75 -9.25 1.45
N GLY A 113 5.89 -9.84 1.89
CA GLY A 113 6.06 -11.29 1.95
C GLY A 113 5.02 -12.03 2.80
N THR A 114 4.42 -11.39 3.80
CA THR A 114 3.33 -11.97 4.60
C THR A 114 2.04 -12.05 3.79
N MET A 115 1.63 -10.95 3.16
CA MET A 115 0.44 -10.92 2.29
C MET A 115 0.60 -11.88 1.10
N TYR A 116 1.78 -11.89 0.46
CA TYR A 116 2.06 -12.83 -0.62
C TYR A 116 1.82 -14.28 -0.20
N ARG A 117 2.32 -14.70 0.97
CA ARG A 117 2.12 -16.07 1.48
C ARG A 117 0.66 -16.37 1.77
N VAL A 118 -0.05 -15.42 2.41
CA VAL A 118 -1.46 -15.60 2.75
C VAL A 118 -2.32 -15.70 1.50
N LEU A 119 -2.16 -14.79 0.55
CA LEU A 119 -2.99 -14.75 -0.67
C LEU A 119 -2.65 -15.87 -1.66
N ASN A 120 -1.45 -16.47 -1.57
CA ASN A 120 -1.09 -17.64 -2.36
C ASN A 120 -1.27 -18.99 -1.64
N ASP A 121 -1.82 -18.98 -0.42
CA ASP A 121 -2.22 -20.22 0.25
C ASP A 121 -3.34 -20.89 -0.55
N PRO A 122 -3.20 -22.19 -0.93
CA PRO A 122 -4.23 -22.90 -1.70
C PRO A 122 -5.60 -22.95 -1.02
N ASP A 123 -5.63 -22.81 0.30
CA ASP A 123 -6.83 -22.84 1.10
C ASP A 123 -7.37 -21.44 1.46
N PHE A 124 -6.69 -20.36 1.06
CA PHE A 124 -7.09 -18.99 1.39
C PHE A 124 -8.55 -18.71 1.03
N LEU A 125 -8.95 -18.95 -0.21
CA LEU A 125 -10.33 -18.72 -0.66
C LEU A 125 -11.34 -19.72 -0.05
N LYS A 126 -10.89 -20.92 0.36
CA LYS A 126 -11.74 -21.90 1.03
C LYS A 126 -11.97 -21.51 2.50
N ASN A 127 -10.97 -20.95 3.16
CA ASN A 127 -10.97 -20.65 4.59
C ASN A 127 -11.34 -19.20 4.91
N ARG A 128 -11.68 -18.37 3.92
CA ARG A 128 -12.07 -16.96 4.12
C ARG A 128 -13.30 -16.75 5.01
N HIS A 129 -14.02 -17.82 5.35
CA HIS A 129 -15.13 -17.82 6.32
C HIS A 129 -14.70 -18.00 7.79
N TRP A 130 -13.40 -18.09 8.09
CA TRP A 130 -12.91 -18.34 9.45
C TRP A 130 -13.34 -17.27 10.47
N SER A 131 -13.58 -16.03 10.03
CA SER A 131 -14.07 -14.94 10.86
C SER A 131 -15.53 -15.07 11.28
N SER A 132 -16.30 -16.01 10.72
CA SER A 132 -17.71 -16.23 11.06
C SER A 132 -17.92 -17.27 12.15
N LYS A 133 -16.84 -17.80 12.75
CA LYS A 133 -16.89 -18.88 13.76
C LYS A 133 -16.44 -18.44 15.17
N THR A 134 -16.39 -17.15 15.44
CA THR A 134 -16.14 -16.62 16.80
C THR A 134 -17.40 -16.04 17.43
#